data_327ef0a9d6fdebc9f04b18ffb65ba8f0
#
_entry.id   327ef0a9d6fdebc9f04b18ffb65ba8f0
#
_cell.length_a   1.000
_cell.length_b   1.000
_cell.length_c   1.000
_cell.angle_alpha   90.00
_cell.angle_beta   90.00
_cell.angle_gamma   90.00
#
_symmetry.space_group_name_H-M   'P 1'
#
loop_
_entity.id
_entity.type
_entity.pdbx_description
1 polymer ?
#
loop_
_entity_poly.entity_id
_entity_poly.type
_entity_poly.pdbx_seq_one_letter_code
_entity_poly.pdbx_strand_id
1 'polypeptide(L)'
;MKTKNLSKWLILLLCACVVTFYSCDKVDYDQKDPKEMKKQEEKKKQEEEKKKQEEEKKKQEEEKKKQEEAEARRKKEEEEKKKQLTLDPTSFTLKPFLSKNVYIKNGTAPYKVEVTNKGIASVTVHEKDNFIVVIAVQEGTTEIVVTDKNMKKGTVKVTTSNH
;
A
#
# COMPACT_ATOMS: atom_id res chain seq x y z
N MET A 1 16.81 -15.78 3.42
CA MET A 1 17.71 -16.30 4.48
C MET A 1 17.57 -15.44 5.73
N LYS A 2 17.10 -16.01 6.73
CA LYS A 2 17.07 -15.96 8.19
C LYS A 2 17.91 -14.85 8.87
N THR A 3 17.26 -13.77 9.30
CA THR A 3 17.82 -12.81 10.27
C THR A 3 16.75 -12.28 11.26
N LYS A 4 15.84 -13.14 11.72
CA LYS A 4 14.73 -12.72 12.65
C LYS A 4 14.93 -13.15 14.11
N ASN A 5 16.04 -13.73 14.51
CA ASN A 5 16.21 -14.26 15.88
C ASN A 5 17.28 -13.57 16.74
N LEU A 6 17.94 -12.51 16.24
CA LEU A 6 18.95 -11.80 17.05
C LEU A 6 18.38 -10.87 18.12
N SER A 7 17.17 -10.34 17.94
CA SER A 7 16.59 -9.37 18.88
C SER A 7 16.07 -9.99 20.18
N LYS A 8 15.64 -11.25 20.15
CA LYS A 8 15.12 -11.94 21.35
C LYS A 8 16.23 -12.38 22.32
N TRP A 9 17.40 -12.69 21.82
CA TRP A 9 18.56 -13.06 22.66
C TRP A 9 19.20 -11.86 23.36
N LEU A 10 19.16 -10.69 22.73
CA LEU A 10 19.72 -9.45 23.32
C LEU A 10 18.90 -8.98 24.52
N ILE A 11 17.59 -9.17 24.52
CA ILE A 11 16.68 -8.80 25.62
C ILE A 11 16.87 -9.73 26.84
N LEU A 12 17.14 -11.03 26.59
CA LEU A 12 17.40 -12.00 27.66
C LEU A 12 18.74 -11.76 28.37
N LEU A 13 19.74 -11.24 27.68
CA LEU A 13 21.07 -10.94 28.24
C LEU A 13 21.08 -9.69 29.11
N LEU A 14 20.17 -8.73 28.86
CA LEU A 14 20.02 -7.50 29.65
C LEU A 14 19.31 -7.74 31.00
N CYS A 15 18.46 -8.78 31.11
CA CYS A 15 17.80 -9.13 32.35
C CYS A 15 18.72 -9.85 33.36
N ALA A 16 19.82 -10.45 32.92
CA ALA A 16 20.73 -11.21 33.79
C ALA A 16 21.72 -10.31 34.58
N CYS A 17 21.90 -9.06 34.20
CA CYS A 17 22.87 -8.15 34.84
C CYS A 17 22.32 -7.32 36.03
N VAL A 18 21.02 -7.44 36.38
CA VAL A 18 20.39 -6.62 37.42
C VAL A 18 20.41 -7.29 38.80
N VAL A 19 20.85 -8.55 38.93
CA VAL A 19 20.70 -9.33 40.16
C VAL A 19 21.96 -9.32 41.09
N THR A 20 23.05 -8.64 40.73
CA THR A 20 24.31 -8.74 41.50
C THR A 20 24.71 -7.52 42.29
N PHE A 21 23.82 -6.57 42.58
CA PHE A 21 24.11 -5.47 43.51
C PHE A 21 23.14 -5.45 44.68
N TYR A 22 23.09 -6.55 45.47
CA TYR A 22 22.64 -6.45 46.84
C TYR A 22 23.83 -6.53 47.75
N SER A 23 24.45 -5.37 48.00
CA SER A 23 25.37 -5.16 49.12
C SER A 23 24.53 -4.93 50.37
N CYS A 24 24.83 -5.68 51.41
CA CYS A 24 24.26 -5.51 52.73
C CYS A 24 24.59 -4.12 53.28
N ASP A 25 23.59 -3.28 53.43
CA ASP A 25 23.64 -2.17 54.36
C ASP A 25 22.59 -2.39 55.45
N LYS A 26 23.02 -2.21 56.69
CA LYS A 26 22.20 -2.37 57.90
C LYS A 26 21.05 -1.36 57.82
N VAL A 27 19.82 -1.85 57.71
CA VAL A 27 18.62 -1.03 57.74
C VAL A 27 18.17 -0.91 59.18
N ASP A 28 18.24 0.32 59.75
CA ASP A 28 17.53 0.71 60.92
C ASP A 28 16.03 0.43 60.77
N TYR A 29 15.46 -0.31 61.69
CA TYR A 29 14.02 -0.58 61.74
C TYR A 29 13.29 0.69 62.19
N ASP A 30 12.95 1.56 61.24
CA ASP A 30 11.97 2.60 61.46
C ASP A 30 10.58 1.99 61.33
N GLN A 31 9.89 1.85 62.46
CA GLN A 31 8.54 1.30 62.53
C GLN A 31 7.56 2.28 61.86
N LYS A 32 7.39 2.15 60.55
CA LYS A 32 6.30 2.83 59.85
C LYS A 32 4.97 2.21 60.18
N ASP A 33 4.06 3.07 60.60
CA ASP A 33 2.68 2.71 61.00
C ASP A 33 1.98 1.89 59.88
N PRO A 34 1.39 0.72 60.21
CA PRO A 34 0.72 -0.17 59.24
C PRO A 34 -0.39 0.51 58.43
N LYS A 35 -0.93 1.63 58.90
CA LYS A 35 -1.94 2.45 58.22
C LYS A 35 -1.36 3.29 57.08
N GLU A 36 -0.13 3.75 57.17
CA GLU A 36 0.52 4.51 56.08
C GLU A 36 0.96 3.59 54.94
N MET A 37 1.42 2.39 55.21
CA MET A 37 1.80 1.43 54.15
C MET A 37 0.59 1.04 53.29
N LYS A 38 -0.57 0.79 53.89
CA LYS A 38 -1.80 0.51 53.11
C LYS A 38 -2.24 1.65 52.22
N LYS A 39 -2.07 2.89 52.68
CA LYS A 39 -2.47 4.07 51.92
C LYS A 39 -1.53 4.36 50.74
N GLN A 40 -0.24 3.99 50.86
CA GLN A 40 0.74 4.10 49.78
C GLN A 40 0.54 3.00 48.73
N GLU A 41 0.18 1.79 49.12
CA GLU A 41 -0.07 0.68 48.22
C GLU A 41 -1.35 0.88 47.39
N GLU A 42 -2.37 1.46 48.00
CA GLU A 42 -3.64 1.79 47.33
C GLU A 42 -3.43 2.94 46.31
N LYS A 43 -2.64 3.97 46.64
CA LYS A 43 -2.26 5.03 45.70
C LYS A 43 -1.44 4.49 44.51
N LYS A 44 -0.49 3.59 44.75
CA LYS A 44 0.28 2.95 43.67
C LYS A 44 -0.60 2.11 42.73
N LYS A 45 -1.54 1.35 43.28
CA LYS A 45 -2.50 0.59 42.46
C LYS A 45 -3.38 1.48 41.59
N GLN A 46 -3.90 2.57 42.16
CA GLN A 46 -4.72 3.53 41.39
C GLN A 46 -3.93 4.25 40.29
N GLU A 47 -2.65 4.54 40.51
CA GLU A 47 -1.79 5.18 39.52
C GLU A 47 -1.40 4.22 38.38
N GLU A 48 -1.17 2.95 38.71
CA GLU A 48 -0.88 1.91 37.73
C GLU A 48 -2.10 1.57 36.84
N GLU A 49 -3.28 1.54 37.45
CA GLU A 49 -4.55 1.32 36.73
C GLU A 49 -4.88 2.48 35.79
N LYS A 50 -4.65 3.74 36.22
CA LYS A 50 -4.79 4.91 35.36
C LYS A 50 -3.81 4.89 34.17
N LYS A 51 -2.57 4.50 34.39
CA LYS A 51 -1.56 4.38 33.32
C LYS A 51 -1.94 3.30 32.30
N LYS A 52 -2.47 2.15 32.77
CA LYS A 52 -2.98 1.09 31.87
C LYS A 52 -4.16 1.54 31.03
N GLN A 53 -5.11 2.25 31.64
CA GLN A 53 -6.27 2.77 30.91
C GLN A 53 -5.88 3.85 29.88
N GLU A 54 -4.89 4.70 30.17
CA GLU A 54 -4.41 5.71 29.25
C GLU A 54 -3.63 5.09 28.06
N GLU A 55 -2.84 4.05 28.32
CA GLU A 55 -2.12 3.31 27.28
C GLU A 55 -3.08 2.54 26.36
N GLU A 56 -4.11 1.95 26.93
CA GLU A 56 -5.13 1.25 26.13
C GLU A 56 -5.95 2.21 25.27
N LYS A 57 -6.32 3.39 25.79
CA LYS A 57 -6.97 4.44 24.99
C LYS A 57 -6.08 4.93 23.84
N LYS A 58 -4.79 5.13 24.07
CA LYS A 58 -3.85 5.53 23.01
C LYS A 58 -3.72 4.47 21.94
N LYS A 59 -3.68 3.18 22.30
CA LYS A 59 -3.66 2.08 21.34
C LYS A 59 -4.93 2.00 20.48
N GLN A 60 -6.09 2.16 21.11
CA GLN A 60 -7.38 2.19 20.40
C GLN A 60 -7.50 3.39 19.44
N GLU A 61 -7.00 4.56 19.85
CA GLU A 61 -7.02 5.75 18.99
C GLU A 61 -6.05 5.64 17.81
N GLU A 62 -4.89 5.05 18.01
CA GLU A 62 -3.92 4.78 16.94
C GLU A 62 -4.45 3.74 15.93
N GLU A 63 -5.10 2.68 16.43
CA GLU A 63 -5.69 1.66 15.58
C GLU A 63 -6.85 2.23 14.75
N LYS A 64 -7.69 3.06 15.37
CA LYS A 64 -8.79 3.75 14.67
C LYS A 64 -8.28 4.68 13.56
N LYS A 65 -7.21 5.44 13.82
CA LYS A 65 -6.58 6.30 12.80
C LYS A 65 -6.01 5.48 11.63
N LYS A 66 -5.37 4.35 11.90
CA LYS A 66 -4.86 3.45 10.85
C LYS A 66 -5.98 2.84 9.99
N GLN A 67 -7.10 2.49 10.60
CA GLN A 67 -8.27 1.99 9.87
C GLN A 67 -8.90 3.07 9.00
N GLU A 68 -9.04 4.28 9.50
CA GLU A 68 -9.62 5.41 8.78
C GLU A 68 -8.74 5.84 7.59
N GLU A 69 -7.42 5.86 7.77
CA GLU A 69 -6.46 6.13 6.69
C GLU A 69 -6.47 5.02 5.62
N ALA A 70 -6.55 3.75 6.04
CA ALA A 70 -6.64 2.62 5.11
C ALA A 70 -7.94 2.64 4.30
N GLU A 71 -9.06 3.02 4.91
CA GLU A 71 -10.34 3.16 4.22
C GLU A 71 -10.35 4.34 3.25
N ALA A 72 -9.79 5.48 3.65
CA ALA A 72 -9.64 6.65 2.79
C ALA A 72 -8.77 6.35 1.56
N ARG A 73 -7.69 5.58 1.74
CA ARG A 73 -6.82 5.14 0.66
C ARG A 73 -7.55 4.21 -0.31
N ARG A 74 -8.32 3.23 0.20
CA ARG A 74 -9.13 2.33 -0.63
C ARG A 74 -10.17 3.08 -1.46
N LYS A 75 -10.85 4.06 -0.87
CA LYS A 75 -11.82 4.90 -1.59
C LYS A 75 -11.16 5.72 -2.71
N LYS A 76 -9.97 6.28 -2.47
CA LYS A 76 -9.20 6.99 -3.51
C LYS A 76 -8.77 6.06 -4.65
N GLU A 77 -8.24 4.87 -4.33
CA GLU A 77 -7.86 3.87 -5.34
C GLU A 77 -9.05 3.38 -6.18
N GLU A 78 -10.20 3.22 -5.55
CA GLU A 78 -11.44 2.83 -6.26
C GLU A 78 -11.95 3.97 -7.17
N GLU A 79 -11.86 5.22 -6.72
CA GLU A 79 -12.22 6.39 -7.52
C GLU A 79 -11.27 6.59 -8.71
N GLU A 80 -9.97 6.37 -8.54
CA GLU A 80 -9.00 6.39 -9.63
C GLU A 80 -9.25 5.28 -10.64
N LYS A 81 -9.58 4.06 -10.20
CA LYS A 81 -9.96 2.96 -11.09
C LYS A 81 -11.21 3.28 -11.88
N LYS A 82 -12.18 3.97 -11.32
CA LYS A 82 -13.39 4.44 -12.03
C LYS A 82 -13.07 5.51 -13.07
N LYS A 83 -11.97 6.25 -12.91
CA LYS A 83 -11.51 7.28 -13.87
C LYS A 83 -10.64 6.71 -14.99
N GLN A 84 -10.17 5.45 -14.87
CA GLN A 84 -9.36 4.82 -15.91
C GLN A 84 -10.22 4.11 -16.95
N LEU A 85 -9.79 4.22 -18.21
CA LEU A 85 -10.33 3.46 -19.33
C LEU A 85 -9.71 2.07 -19.33
N THR A 86 -10.54 1.04 -19.35
CA THR A 86 -10.07 -0.35 -19.40
C THR A 86 -9.92 -0.79 -20.84
N LEU A 87 -8.70 -1.13 -21.24
CA LEU A 87 -8.36 -1.67 -22.56
C LEU A 87 -7.99 -3.14 -22.43
N ASP A 88 -8.37 -3.94 -23.42
CA ASP A 88 -8.10 -5.38 -23.45
C ASP A 88 -7.68 -5.84 -24.84
N PRO A 89 -6.46 -6.32 -25.01
CA PRO A 89 -5.36 -6.44 -24.03
C PRO A 89 -4.67 -5.09 -23.70
N THR A 90 -4.02 -5.02 -22.53
CA THR A 90 -3.22 -3.85 -22.11
C THR A 90 -1.80 -3.85 -22.64
N SER A 91 -1.33 -5.03 -23.09
CA SER A 91 -0.02 -5.18 -23.75
C SER A 91 -0.02 -6.40 -24.67
N PHE A 92 0.74 -6.32 -25.77
CA PHE A 92 0.94 -7.45 -26.69
C PHE A 92 2.14 -7.24 -27.61
N THR A 93 2.57 -8.35 -28.21
CA THR A 93 3.60 -8.36 -29.24
C THR A 93 3.01 -8.75 -30.58
N LEU A 94 3.39 -8.09 -31.66
CA LEU A 94 3.01 -8.39 -33.04
C LEU A 94 4.26 -8.50 -33.92
N LYS A 95 4.16 -9.29 -34.99
CA LYS A 95 5.11 -9.19 -36.08
C LYS A 95 4.74 -7.99 -36.97
N PRO A 96 5.72 -7.37 -37.68
CA PRO A 96 5.44 -6.31 -38.62
C PRO A 96 4.33 -6.68 -39.61
N PHE A 97 3.50 -5.71 -39.95
CA PHE A 97 2.35 -5.82 -40.85
C PHE A 97 1.18 -6.67 -40.34
N LEU A 98 1.26 -7.22 -39.13
CA LEU A 98 0.11 -7.83 -38.48
C LEU A 98 -0.72 -6.80 -37.70
N SER A 99 -1.99 -7.13 -37.51
CA SER A 99 -2.93 -6.29 -36.74
C SER A 99 -3.53 -7.05 -35.57
N LYS A 100 -4.00 -6.28 -34.57
CA LYS A 100 -4.73 -6.81 -33.40
C LYS A 100 -5.77 -5.81 -32.94
N ASN A 101 -6.93 -6.34 -32.55
CA ASN A 101 -7.98 -5.55 -31.94
C ASN A 101 -7.71 -5.36 -30.45
N VAL A 102 -7.96 -4.16 -29.97
CA VAL A 102 -7.93 -3.79 -28.55
C VAL A 102 -9.30 -3.24 -28.20
N TYR A 103 -10.00 -3.93 -27.31
CA TYR A 103 -11.35 -3.60 -26.91
C TYR A 103 -11.38 -2.56 -25.79
N ILE A 104 -12.32 -1.63 -25.87
CA ILE A 104 -12.55 -0.57 -24.89
C ILE A 104 -13.76 -0.98 -24.04
N LYS A 105 -13.55 -1.35 -22.77
CA LYS A 105 -14.62 -1.99 -21.96
C LYS A 105 -15.51 -1.03 -21.19
N ASN A 106 -15.01 0.14 -20.78
CA ASN A 106 -15.74 1.08 -19.90
C ASN A 106 -15.65 2.54 -20.38
N GLY A 107 -15.46 2.73 -21.69
CA GLY A 107 -15.34 4.04 -22.32
C GLY A 107 -16.65 4.50 -22.96
N THR A 108 -16.70 5.78 -23.27
CA THR A 108 -17.79 6.43 -23.99
C THR A 108 -17.21 7.16 -25.21
N ALA A 109 -17.70 6.79 -26.41
CA ALA A 109 -17.30 7.47 -27.64
C ALA A 109 -17.72 8.96 -27.64
N PRO A 110 -17.02 9.83 -28.39
CA PRO A 110 -15.89 9.56 -29.27
C PRO A 110 -14.58 9.30 -28.54
N TYR A 111 -13.69 8.55 -29.18
CA TYR A 111 -12.37 8.22 -28.66
C TYR A 111 -11.28 8.99 -29.37
N LYS A 112 -10.39 9.62 -28.62
CA LYS A 112 -9.16 10.21 -29.11
C LYS A 112 -8.01 9.24 -28.86
N VAL A 113 -7.23 8.93 -29.90
CA VAL A 113 -6.08 8.03 -29.82
C VAL A 113 -4.79 8.76 -30.17
N GLU A 114 -3.82 8.61 -29.30
CA GLU A 114 -2.47 9.15 -29.46
C GLU A 114 -1.47 7.99 -29.44
N VAL A 115 -0.61 7.92 -30.46
CA VAL A 115 0.46 6.92 -30.57
C VAL A 115 1.78 7.64 -30.35
N THR A 116 2.56 7.19 -29.37
CA THR A 116 3.84 7.81 -29.00
C THR A 116 4.84 7.77 -30.16
N ASN A 117 4.92 6.62 -30.85
CA ASN A 117 5.75 6.51 -32.05
C ASN A 117 4.96 5.87 -33.20
N LYS A 118 4.50 6.71 -34.11
CA LYS A 118 3.70 6.30 -35.29
C LYS A 118 4.51 5.50 -36.31
N GLY A 119 5.85 5.53 -36.27
CA GLY A 119 6.67 4.65 -37.09
C GLY A 119 6.62 3.17 -36.68
N ILE A 120 6.29 2.86 -35.43
CA ILE A 120 6.26 1.50 -34.90
C ILE A 120 4.86 0.89 -35.07
N ALA A 121 3.81 1.67 -34.81
CA ALA A 121 2.43 1.20 -34.96
C ALA A 121 1.51 2.32 -35.48
N SER A 122 0.49 1.92 -36.23
CA SER A 122 -0.64 2.77 -36.62
C SER A 122 -1.93 2.26 -35.99
N VAL A 123 -2.93 3.15 -35.83
CA VAL A 123 -4.19 2.82 -35.16
C VAL A 123 -5.37 3.34 -35.95
N THR A 124 -6.41 2.50 -36.07
CA THR A 124 -7.73 2.87 -36.58
C THR A 124 -8.76 2.68 -35.49
N VAL A 125 -9.66 3.66 -35.31
CA VAL A 125 -10.68 3.64 -34.26
C VAL A 125 -12.02 3.16 -34.85
N HIS A 126 -12.65 2.18 -34.17
CA HIS A 126 -13.99 1.69 -34.49
C HIS A 126 -14.94 2.06 -33.34
N GLU A 127 -15.45 3.29 -33.38
CA GLU A 127 -16.26 3.85 -32.28
C GLU A 127 -17.55 3.10 -31.99
N LYS A 128 -18.22 2.60 -33.04
CA LYS A 128 -19.50 1.86 -32.91
C LYS A 128 -19.36 0.56 -32.15
N ASP A 129 -18.22 -0.09 -32.31
CA ASP A 129 -17.95 -1.44 -31.78
C ASP A 129 -17.02 -1.38 -30.53
N ASN A 130 -16.64 -0.18 -30.11
CA ASN A 130 -15.79 0.06 -28.94
C ASN A 130 -14.46 -0.70 -28.99
N PHE A 131 -13.77 -0.69 -30.13
CA PHE A 131 -12.41 -1.20 -30.24
C PHE A 131 -11.55 -0.33 -31.13
N ILE A 132 -10.24 -0.51 -31.00
CA ILE A 132 -9.25 0.03 -31.92
C ILE A 132 -8.51 -1.11 -32.61
N VAL A 133 -8.16 -0.95 -33.86
CA VAL A 133 -7.28 -1.85 -34.61
C VAL A 133 -5.89 -1.28 -34.57
N VAL A 134 -4.95 -2.02 -34.05
CA VAL A 134 -3.53 -1.66 -34.01
C VAL A 134 -2.81 -2.47 -35.07
N ILE A 135 -2.08 -1.80 -35.95
CA ILE A 135 -1.27 -2.40 -37.01
C ILE A 135 0.20 -2.13 -36.69
N ALA A 136 0.98 -3.18 -36.57
CA ALA A 136 2.43 -3.08 -36.40
C ALA A 136 3.09 -2.67 -37.73
N VAL A 137 3.98 -1.68 -37.69
CA VAL A 137 4.64 -1.15 -38.90
C VAL A 137 6.12 -1.52 -38.92
N GLN A 138 6.85 -1.17 -37.86
CA GLN A 138 8.28 -1.39 -37.75
C GLN A 138 8.64 -1.95 -36.38
N GLU A 139 9.74 -2.67 -36.29
CA GLU A 139 10.24 -3.18 -35.02
C GLU A 139 10.47 -2.08 -33.98
N GLY A 140 10.14 -2.38 -32.74
CA GLY A 140 10.28 -1.49 -31.60
C GLY A 140 9.12 -1.60 -30.62
N THR A 141 9.12 -0.69 -29.65
CA THR A 141 8.05 -0.60 -28.65
C THR A 141 7.44 0.78 -28.67
N THR A 142 6.12 0.86 -28.64
CA THR A 142 5.36 2.12 -28.55
C THR A 142 4.21 1.99 -27.58
N GLU A 143 3.72 3.11 -27.08
CA GLU A 143 2.54 3.21 -26.26
C GLU A 143 1.42 3.91 -27.04
N ILE A 144 0.21 3.41 -26.88
CA ILE A 144 -1.01 3.95 -27.45
C ILE A 144 -1.87 4.41 -26.29
N VAL A 145 -2.19 5.70 -26.24
CA VAL A 145 -3.08 6.28 -25.24
C VAL A 145 -4.44 6.52 -25.88
N VAL A 146 -5.47 5.94 -25.30
CA VAL A 146 -6.87 6.14 -25.70
C VAL A 146 -7.55 7.01 -24.65
N THR A 147 -8.20 8.08 -25.08
CA THR A 147 -8.98 8.98 -24.23
C THR A 147 -10.43 8.98 -24.69
N ASP A 148 -11.36 8.81 -23.78
CA ASP A 148 -12.81 8.82 -24.07
C ASP A 148 -13.40 10.23 -23.96
N LYS A 149 -14.69 10.36 -24.28
CA LYS A 149 -15.45 11.61 -24.16
C LYS A 149 -15.43 12.21 -22.74
N ASN A 150 -15.30 11.37 -21.72
CA ASN A 150 -15.30 11.77 -20.30
C ASN A 150 -13.88 12.01 -19.78
N MET A 151 -12.88 12.14 -20.67
CA MET A 151 -11.46 12.34 -20.33
C MET A 151 -10.83 11.16 -19.56
N LYS A 152 -11.45 9.99 -19.55
CA LYS A 152 -10.84 8.77 -19.03
C LYS A 152 -9.74 8.32 -19.99
N LYS A 153 -8.59 7.92 -19.45
CA LYS A 153 -7.44 7.49 -20.23
C LYS A 153 -7.13 6.02 -19.96
N GLY A 154 -6.78 5.31 -21.02
CA GLY A 154 -6.20 3.98 -20.97
C GLY A 154 -4.96 3.90 -21.85
N THR A 155 -4.00 3.07 -21.47
CA THR A 155 -2.76 2.89 -22.20
C THR A 155 -2.58 1.44 -22.60
N VAL A 156 -2.13 1.22 -23.84
CA VAL A 156 -1.72 -0.08 -24.37
C VAL A 156 -0.28 -0.03 -24.78
N LYS A 157 0.51 -1.00 -24.33
CA LYS A 157 1.90 -1.18 -24.75
C LYS A 157 1.99 -2.17 -25.90
N VAL A 158 2.55 -1.74 -27.02
CA VAL A 158 2.72 -2.55 -28.22
C VAL A 158 4.19 -2.77 -28.49
N THR A 159 4.58 -4.02 -28.63
CA THR A 159 5.93 -4.41 -29.06
C THR A 159 5.83 -5.03 -30.44
N THR A 160 6.58 -4.56 -31.39
CA THR A 160 6.72 -5.13 -32.74
C THR A 160 8.06 -5.84 -32.83
N SER A 161 8.06 -7.15 -33.12
CA SER A 161 9.28 -7.96 -33.21
C SER A 161 9.10 -9.08 -34.25
N ASN A 162 10.17 -9.42 -34.94
CA ASN A 162 10.22 -10.53 -35.90
C ASN A 162 10.37 -11.92 -35.25
N HIS A 163 10.60 -11.98 -33.92
CA HIS A 163 10.75 -13.23 -33.17
C HIS A 163 9.42 -13.90 -32.85
#